data_6a8832958b6aa22c89a0c2df59f87cf0
#
_entry.id   6a8832958b6aa22c89a0c2df59f87cf0
#
_cell.length_a   1.000
_cell.length_b   1.000
_cell.length_c   1.000
_cell.angle_alpha   90.00
_cell.angle_beta   90.00
_cell.angle_gamma   90.00
#
_symmetry.space_group_name_H-M   'P 1'
#
loop_
_entity.id
_entity.type
_entity.pdbx_description
1 polymer ?
#
loop_
_entity_poly.entity_id
_entity_poly.type
_entity_poly.pdbx_seq_one_letter_code
_entity_poly.pdbx_strand_id
1 'polypeptide(L)'
;MPVSRRGFLTAASVGVGAAVASSVRIPLAGANPLATGSLGAAQDFLQSVPAGSGMIQPNGPLGYVGVTFPDAQEVLGRIRFAFPDGSLGDWLPLEAMDSAPDGGSKNASELISAPDEAVSYEVDAPKGAEATVFDDGRGTTRNYSLGSVGLAGLPVIPREAWGAGDVSGNNWGPAAFHPAQAITIHHTAMQPGHDRPAAVRAIYNYHANTMGWGDVGYHLLIDPEGRIYQGRGGTVAGTPVFQVPPVAGVAPPVVTAGHVGGYNNGNIGISLLGDFTGAPPTPAAVGATIDCVRALSGYIGLNPHQGITYRNPQGGGARNMPAVSGHRDWGGTACPGNAFYPQMQFIRDHAAQGWIPSGVSSAAVGS
;
A
#
# COMPACT_ATOMS: atom_id res chain seq x y z
N MET A 1 77.03 -44.41 -14.52
CA MET A 1 75.98 -45.41 -14.22
C MET A 1 74.90 -44.75 -13.41
N PRO A 2 73.67 -44.93 -13.79
CA PRO A 2 72.56 -44.06 -13.38
C PRO A 2 71.81 -44.63 -12.17
N VAL A 3 71.18 -43.78 -11.36
CA VAL A 3 70.04 -44.16 -10.53
C VAL A 3 68.98 -43.03 -10.59
N SER A 4 67.87 -43.38 -11.19
CA SER A 4 66.66 -42.67 -11.26
C SER A 4 65.98 -42.56 -9.86
N ARG A 5 65.44 -41.40 -9.51
CA ARG A 5 64.35 -41.28 -8.53
C ARG A 5 63.30 -40.33 -9.06
N ARG A 6 62.14 -40.90 -9.39
CA ARG A 6 60.90 -40.21 -9.64
C ARG A 6 60.42 -39.57 -8.36
N GLY A 7 60.27 -38.25 -8.36
CA GLY A 7 59.55 -37.49 -7.33
C GLY A 7 58.12 -37.29 -7.74
N PHE A 8 57.19 -37.73 -6.89
CA PHE A 8 55.77 -37.47 -7.02
C PHE A 8 55.51 -36.01 -6.69
N LEU A 9 54.96 -35.24 -7.62
CA LEU A 9 54.38 -33.96 -7.36
C LEU A 9 52.91 -34.16 -6.92
N THR A 10 52.64 -33.99 -5.64
CA THR A 10 51.30 -33.87 -5.10
C THR A 10 50.80 -32.48 -5.41
N ALA A 11 49.81 -32.36 -6.31
CA ALA A 11 49.10 -31.14 -6.54
C ALA A 11 48.17 -30.88 -5.34
N ALA A 12 48.44 -29.81 -4.58
CA ALA A 12 47.52 -29.30 -3.58
C ALA A 12 46.37 -28.56 -4.29
N SER A 13 45.21 -29.16 -4.32
CA SER A 13 43.97 -28.48 -4.73
C SER A 13 43.58 -27.43 -3.67
N VAL A 14 43.77 -26.18 -4.03
CA VAL A 14 43.18 -25.06 -3.25
C VAL A 14 41.68 -25.11 -3.49
N GLY A 15 40.94 -25.56 -2.51
CA GLY A 15 39.50 -25.49 -2.49
C GLY A 15 39.07 -24.04 -2.40
N VAL A 16 38.49 -23.52 -3.52
CA VAL A 16 37.75 -22.25 -3.47
C VAL A 16 36.48 -22.54 -2.70
N GLY A 17 36.43 -22.08 -1.46
CA GLY A 17 35.25 -22.10 -0.64
C GLY A 17 34.24 -21.16 -1.27
N ALA A 18 33.19 -21.69 -1.90
CA ALA A 18 32.02 -20.94 -2.28
C ALA A 18 31.38 -20.38 -1.01
N ALA A 19 31.51 -19.07 -0.79
CA ALA A 19 30.72 -18.37 0.21
C ALA A 19 29.24 -18.49 -0.21
N VAL A 20 28.55 -19.41 0.43
CA VAL A 20 27.08 -19.48 0.34
C VAL A 20 26.59 -18.23 1.05
N ALA A 21 26.17 -17.22 0.27
CA ALA A 21 25.43 -16.11 0.80
C ALA A 21 24.13 -16.69 1.37
N SER A 22 24.08 -16.84 2.68
CA SER A 22 22.84 -17.17 3.39
C SER A 22 21.87 -16.02 3.19
N SER A 23 21.02 -16.15 2.16
CA SER A 23 19.81 -15.33 2.09
C SER A 23 19.00 -15.66 3.34
N VAL A 24 18.96 -14.74 4.28
CA VAL A 24 17.99 -14.77 5.39
C VAL A 24 16.62 -14.67 4.73
N ARG A 25 16.03 -15.79 4.38
CA ARG A 25 14.61 -15.88 4.11
C ARG A 25 13.95 -15.72 5.46
N ILE A 26 13.43 -14.52 5.73
CA ILE A 26 12.41 -14.37 6.76
C ILE A 26 11.26 -15.28 6.28
N PRO A 27 10.90 -16.35 7.01
CA PRO A 27 9.80 -17.18 6.57
C PRO A 27 8.57 -16.28 6.47
N LEU A 28 7.97 -16.17 5.29
CA LEU A 28 6.61 -15.72 5.15
C LEU A 28 5.80 -16.55 6.13
N ALA A 29 5.22 -15.89 7.14
CA ALA A 29 4.32 -16.55 8.07
C ALA A 29 3.32 -17.31 7.22
N GLY A 30 3.31 -18.65 7.37
CA GLY A 30 2.62 -19.53 6.45
C GLY A 30 1.18 -19.08 6.28
N ALA A 31 0.83 -18.71 5.05
CA ALA A 31 -0.55 -18.51 4.67
C ALA A 31 -1.25 -19.84 4.90
N ASN A 32 -2.07 -19.94 5.95
CA ASN A 32 -2.99 -21.06 6.11
C ASN A 32 -3.82 -21.13 4.83
N PRO A 33 -3.89 -22.29 4.16
CA PRO A 33 -4.76 -22.45 3.00
C PRO A 33 -6.20 -22.28 3.47
N LEU A 34 -6.77 -21.10 3.22
CA LEU A 34 -8.17 -20.83 3.51
C LEU A 34 -9.04 -21.54 2.47
N ALA A 35 -10.09 -22.19 2.95
CA ALA A 35 -11.02 -22.97 2.15
C ALA A 35 -11.62 -22.14 0.99
N THR A 36 -11.76 -22.79 -0.17
CA THR A 36 -12.40 -22.24 -1.37
C THR A 36 -13.90 -22.09 -1.14
N GLY A 37 -14.36 -20.85 -0.92
CA GLY A 37 -15.78 -20.48 -0.90
C GLY A 37 -16.07 -19.47 -2.00
N SER A 38 -17.19 -19.62 -2.69
CA SER A 38 -17.70 -18.64 -3.66
C SER A 38 -18.04 -17.35 -2.93
N LEU A 39 -17.47 -16.23 -3.36
CA LEU A 39 -17.85 -14.89 -2.91
C LEU A 39 -19.26 -14.59 -3.40
N GLY A 40 -20.26 -14.67 -2.53
CA GLY A 40 -21.47 -13.85 -2.69
C GLY A 40 -21.00 -12.39 -2.63
N ALA A 41 -21.53 -11.54 -3.51
CA ALA A 41 -21.22 -10.10 -3.50
C ALA A 41 -21.38 -9.57 -2.07
N ALA A 42 -20.24 -9.25 -1.43
CA ALA A 42 -20.25 -8.65 -0.12
C ALA A 42 -20.84 -7.25 -0.28
N GLN A 43 -22.08 -7.05 0.12
CA GLN A 43 -22.61 -5.71 0.29
C GLN A 43 -21.90 -5.14 1.52
N ASP A 44 -20.87 -4.35 1.27
CA ASP A 44 -20.30 -3.53 2.31
C ASP A 44 -21.36 -2.54 2.76
N PHE A 45 -21.61 -2.52 4.06
CA PHE A 45 -22.58 -1.59 4.62
C PHE A 45 -22.01 -0.18 4.50
N LEU A 46 -22.75 0.66 3.79
CA LEU A 46 -22.46 2.08 3.61
C LEU A 46 -23.66 2.88 4.10
N GLN A 47 -23.47 3.69 5.10
CA GLN A 47 -24.47 4.65 5.55
C GLN A 47 -23.84 6.04 5.58
N SER A 48 -24.40 6.98 4.81
CA SER A 48 -24.03 8.40 4.87
C SER A 48 -25.07 9.17 5.68
N VAL A 49 -24.61 10.00 6.62
CA VAL A 49 -25.45 10.81 7.50
C VAL A 49 -24.83 12.20 7.62
N PRO A 50 -25.63 13.29 7.57
CA PRO A 50 -25.14 14.63 7.80
C PRO A 50 -24.42 14.73 9.16
N ALA A 51 -23.24 15.30 9.19
CA ALA A 51 -22.53 15.60 10.43
C ALA A 51 -23.32 16.62 11.28
N GLY A 52 -23.20 16.53 12.59
CA GLY A 52 -23.98 17.38 13.52
C GLY A 52 -25.39 16.85 13.80
N SER A 53 -25.74 15.66 13.34
CA SER A 53 -27.03 15.00 13.64
C SER A 53 -27.13 14.47 15.08
N GLY A 54 -26.15 14.75 15.94
CA GLY A 54 -26.02 14.18 17.27
C GLY A 54 -25.43 12.76 17.24
N MET A 55 -25.76 11.96 18.26
CA MET A 55 -25.31 10.57 18.33
C MET A 55 -25.99 9.72 17.26
N ILE A 56 -25.20 9.08 16.40
CA ILE A 56 -25.66 8.28 15.26
C ILE A 56 -25.40 6.81 15.57
N GLN A 57 -26.45 6.00 15.52
CA GLN A 57 -26.34 4.55 15.59
C GLN A 57 -26.45 4.02 14.15
N PRO A 58 -25.41 3.38 13.61
CA PRO A 58 -25.46 2.81 12.27
C PRO A 58 -26.39 1.60 12.23
N ASN A 59 -26.94 1.30 11.04
CA ASN A 59 -27.80 0.15 10.82
C ASN A 59 -27.03 -1.18 10.68
N GLY A 60 -25.71 -1.18 10.88
CA GLY A 60 -24.80 -2.32 10.75
C GLY A 60 -23.52 -2.12 11.57
N PRO A 61 -22.51 -2.97 11.35
CA PRO A 61 -21.25 -2.87 12.09
C PRO A 61 -20.57 -1.51 11.90
N LEU A 62 -20.09 -0.95 13.01
CA LEU A 62 -19.35 0.31 13.02
C LEU A 62 -17.85 0.00 12.97
N GLY A 63 -17.29 -0.10 11.77
CA GLY A 63 -15.87 -0.39 11.59
C GLY A 63 -15.02 0.86 11.39
N TYR A 64 -15.37 1.65 10.39
CA TYR A 64 -14.64 2.87 10.03
C TYR A 64 -15.63 4.00 9.74
N VAL A 65 -15.19 5.22 9.99
CA VAL A 65 -15.94 6.43 9.65
C VAL A 65 -15.04 7.36 8.83
N GLY A 66 -15.52 7.79 7.67
CA GLY A 66 -14.92 8.85 6.87
C GLY A 66 -15.84 10.05 6.81
N VAL A 67 -15.30 11.25 6.80
CA VAL A 67 -16.09 12.50 6.72
C VAL A 67 -15.69 13.26 5.47
N THR A 68 -16.68 13.64 4.65
CA THR A 68 -16.48 14.46 3.46
C THR A 68 -17.07 15.86 3.69
N PHE A 69 -16.51 16.84 3.00
CA PHE A 69 -16.88 18.24 3.11
C PHE A 69 -17.24 18.80 1.74
N PRO A 70 -18.24 19.71 1.63
CA PRO A 70 -18.59 20.32 0.35
C PRO A 70 -17.45 21.18 -0.23
N ASP A 71 -16.66 21.79 0.66
CA ASP A 71 -15.54 22.66 0.32
C ASP A 71 -14.34 22.37 1.21
N ALA A 72 -13.14 22.86 0.81
CA ALA A 72 -11.96 22.77 1.64
C ALA A 72 -12.15 23.50 2.98
N GLN A 73 -11.77 22.87 4.06
CA GLN A 73 -11.90 23.38 5.44
C GLN A 73 -10.54 23.59 6.06
N GLU A 74 -10.37 24.67 6.84
CA GLU A 74 -9.19 24.87 7.69
C GLU A 74 -9.25 23.97 8.94
N VAL A 75 -10.46 23.73 9.47
CA VAL A 75 -10.72 22.87 10.62
C VAL A 75 -11.77 21.86 10.23
N LEU A 76 -11.41 20.58 10.23
CA LEU A 76 -12.32 19.50 9.84
C LEU A 76 -13.33 19.15 10.94
N GLY A 77 -13.00 19.39 12.21
CA GLY A 77 -13.82 18.99 13.34
C GLY A 77 -13.28 17.77 14.08
N ARG A 78 -14.17 17.02 14.71
CA ARG A 78 -13.83 15.91 15.60
C ARG A 78 -14.94 14.86 15.62
N ILE A 79 -14.57 13.65 16.03
CA ILE A 79 -15.46 12.51 16.18
C ILE A 79 -15.27 11.90 17.56
N ARG A 80 -16.33 11.32 18.13
CA ARG A 80 -16.24 10.44 19.29
C ARG A 80 -17.16 9.24 19.14
N PHE A 81 -16.89 8.23 19.94
CA PHE A 81 -17.64 6.96 19.91
C PHE A 81 -18.36 6.75 21.24
N ALA A 82 -19.48 6.02 21.18
CA ALA A 82 -20.20 5.61 22.37
C ALA A 82 -20.22 4.07 22.47
N PHE A 83 -20.26 3.60 23.71
CA PHE A 83 -20.18 2.18 24.07
C PHE A 83 -21.51 1.62 24.59
N PRO A 84 -21.69 0.29 24.67
CA PRO A 84 -22.96 -0.34 25.08
C PRO A 84 -23.43 0.04 26.49
N ASP A 85 -22.52 0.42 27.37
CA ASP A 85 -22.83 0.89 28.75
C ASP A 85 -23.30 2.35 28.80
N GLY A 86 -23.35 3.03 27.64
CA GLY A 86 -23.71 4.44 27.50
C GLY A 86 -22.55 5.40 27.76
N SER A 87 -21.34 4.91 28.05
CA SER A 87 -20.16 5.76 28.17
C SER A 87 -19.76 6.35 26.83
N LEU A 88 -19.10 7.51 26.87
CA LEU A 88 -18.58 8.20 25.70
C LEU A 88 -17.05 8.21 25.76
N GLY A 89 -16.43 7.91 24.61
CA GLY A 89 -15.00 8.09 24.42
C GLY A 89 -14.63 9.57 24.26
N ASP A 90 -13.33 9.83 24.28
CA ASP A 90 -12.77 11.13 24.03
C ASP A 90 -13.04 11.59 22.60
N TRP A 91 -13.06 12.91 22.41
CA TRP A 91 -13.10 13.50 21.09
C TRP A 91 -11.75 13.32 20.38
N LEU A 92 -11.77 12.70 19.21
CA LEU A 92 -10.65 12.54 18.31
C LEU A 92 -10.73 13.61 17.20
N PRO A 93 -9.63 14.29 16.86
CA PRO A 93 -9.64 15.23 15.75
C PRO A 93 -9.84 14.49 14.42
N LEU A 94 -10.55 15.13 13.50
CA LEU A 94 -10.57 14.69 12.10
C LEU A 94 -9.30 15.21 11.41
N GLU A 95 -8.49 14.31 10.88
CA GLU A 95 -7.29 14.66 10.12
C GLU A 95 -7.62 14.76 8.63
N ALA A 96 -7.08 15.79 7.98
CA ALA A 96 -7.33 15.98 6.56
C ALA A 96 -6.66 14.88 5.72
N MET A 97 -7.39 14.36 4.73
CA MET A 97 -6.80 13.46 3.75
C MET A 97 -5.70 14.18 2.97
N ASP A 98 -4.52 13.60 2.93
CA ASP A 98 -3.35 14.15 2.27
C ASP A 98 -3.12 13.57 0.86
N SER A 99 -3.76 12.45 0.55
CA SER A 99 -3.73 11.75 -0.74
C SER A 99 -4.83 12.24 -1.68
N ALA A 100 -4.56 12.32 -2.97
CA ALA A 100 -5.56 12.57 -4.00
C ALA A 100 -5.05 12.21 -5.41
N PRO A 101 -5.95 11.92 -6.37
CA PRO A 101 -5.64 11.99 -7.80
C PRO A 101 -5.18 13.39 -8.20
N ASP A 102 -4.39 13.50 -9.28
CA ASP A 102 -3.98 14.80 -9.80
C ASP A 102 -5.22 15.61 -10.25
N GLY A 103 -5.40 16.79 -9.68
CA GLY A 103 -6.60 17.61 -9.88
C GLY A 103 -7.84 17.16 -9.10
N GLY A 104 -7.74 16.11 -8.29
CA GLY A 104 -8.83 15.63 -7.43
C GLY A 104 -9.00 16.47 -6.16
N SER A 105 -10.19 16.35 -5.55
CA SER A 105 -10.51 16.99 -4.28
C SER A 105 -9.92 16.22 -3.11
N LYS A 106 -9.46 16.97 -2.09
CA LYS A 106 -9.03 16.50 -0.77
C LYS A 106 -10.03 16.90 0.33
N ASN A 107 -11.27 17.21 -0.04
CA ASN A 107 -12.28 17.68 0.90
C ASN A 107 -12.85 16.53 1.74
N ALA A 108 -11.97 15.83 2.45
CA ALA A 108 -12.34 14.70 3.28
C ALA A 108 -11.34 14.50 4.43
N SER A 109 -11.78 13.76 5.45
CA SER A 109 -10.89 13.26 6.49
C SER A 109 -10.18 11.97 6.06
N GLU A 110 -9.09 11.61 6.74
CA GLU A 110 -8.65 10.22 6.78
C GLU A 110 -9.76 9.33 7.37
N LEU A 111 -9.73 8.02 7.06
CA LEU A 111 -10.63 7.05 7.68
C LEU A 111 -10.29 6.86 9.16
N ILE A 112 -11.28 6.98 10.03
CA ILE A 112 -11.13 6.77 11.47
C ILE A 112 -11.64 5.38 11.82
N SER A 113 -10.81 4.59 12.47
CA SER A 113 -11.21 3.27 13.00
C SER A 113 -12.05 3.43 14.25
N ALA A 114 -13.23 2.83 14.25
CA ALA A 114 -14.03 2.76 15.47
C ALA A 114 -13.41 1.74 16.45
N PRO A 115 -13.41 2.03 17.75
CA PRO A 115 -13.06 1.05 18.76
C PRO A 115 -13.92 -0.22 18.64
N ASP A 116 -13.36 -1.39 18.98
CA ASP A 116 -14.04 -2.69 18.77
C ASP A 116 -15.41 -2.81 19.42
N GLU A 117 -15.62 -2.15 20.56
CA GLU A 117 -16.88 -2.20 21.30
C GLU A 117 -17.81 -1.02 21.02
N ALA A 118 -17.41 -0.09 20.12
CA ALA A 118 -18.23 1.07 19.79
C ALA A 118 -19.52 0.66 19.08
N VAL A 119 -20.64 1.26 19.48
CA VAL A 119 -21.98 0.96 18.92
C VAL A 119 -22.59 2.17 18.22
N SER A 120 -22.09 3.37 18.50
CA SER A 120 -22.54 4.62 17.87
C SER A 120 -21.44 5.65 17.86
N TYR A 121 -21.63 6.72 17.11
CA TYR A 121 -20.64 7.80 16.96
C TYR A 121 -21.33 9.16 16.85
N GLU A 122 -20.57 10.21 17.14
CA GLU A 122 -20.99 11.61 16.95
C GLU A 122 -19.88 12.37 16.24
N VAL A 123 -20.24 13.14 15.23
CA VAL A 123 -19.33 14.01 14.47
C VAL A 123 -19.71 15.46 14.69
N ASP A 124 -18.77 16.25 15.22
CA ASP A 124 -18.85 17.70 15.33
C ASP A 124 -17.97 18.30 14.23
N ALA A 125 -18.59 18.71 13.14
CA ALA A 125 -17.91 19.16 11.93
C ALA A 125 -18.66 20.35 11.28
N PRO A 126 -18.01 21.10 10.37
CA PRO A 126 -18.63 22.20 9.64
C PRO A 126 -19.92 21.80 8.93
N LYS A 127 -20.83 22.78 8.79
CA LYS A 127 -22.12 22.56 8.14
C LYS A 127 -21.96 22.01 6.71
N GLY A 128 -22.71 20.98 6.39
CA GLY A 128 -22.70 20.33 5.09
C GLY A 128 -21.72 19.17 5.00
N ALA A 129 -20.96 18.88 6.06
CA ALA A 129 -20.15 17.67 6.14
C ALA A 129 -21.05 16.43 6.24
N GLU A 130 -20.62 15.33 5.62
CA GLU A 130 -21.29 14.03 5.67
C GLU A 130 -20.36 12.96 6.22
N ALA A 131 -20.85 12.18 7.18
CA ALA A 131 -20.13 11.04 7.74
C ALA A 131 -20.61 9.75 7.05
N THR A 132 -19.67 8.94 6.56
CA THR A 132 -19.94 7.64 5.95
C THR A 132 -19.32 6.54 6.80
N VAL A 133 -20.12 5.54 7.15
CA VAL A 133 -19.70 4.35 7.94
C VAL A 133 -19.36 3.21 7.00
N PHE A 134 -18.31 2.47 7.33
CA PHE A 134 -17.86 1.28 6.61
C PHE A 134 -17.76 0.10 7.57
N ASP A 135 -18.14 -1.08 7.07
CA ASP A 135 -18.01 -2.36 7.78
C ASP A 135 -16.53 -2.80 7.83
N ASP A 136 -16.07 -3.27 8.98
CA ASP A 136 -14.75 -3.88 9.18
C ASP A 136 -14.76 -5.41 9.15
N GLY A 137 -15.90 -6.01 8.81
CA GLY A 137 -16.09 -7.46 8.78
C GLY A 137 -16.37 -8.09 10.12
N ARG A 138 -16.54 -7.32 11.21
CA ARG A 138 -16.90 -7.86 12.54
C ARG A 138 -18.21 -8.63 12.46
N GLY A 139 -18.23 -9.81 13.09
CA GLY A 139 -19.44 -10.65 13.16
C GLY A 139 -19.79 -11.38 11.86
N THR A 140 -19.05 -11.22 10.79
CA THR A 140 -19.22 -11.96 9.54
C THR A 140 -18.05 -12.89 9.30
N THR A 141 -18.33 -14.20 9.17
CA THR A 141 -17.34 -15.14 8.64
C THR A 141 -17.34 -15.03 7.13
N ARG A 142 -16.33 -14.36 6.58
CA ARG A 142 -16.13 -14.29 5.14
C ARG A 142 -14.99 -15.22 4.74
N ASN A 143 -15.25 -16.09 3.77
CA ASN A 143 -14.22 -16.95 3.19
C ASN A 143 -13.67 -16.27 1.95
N TYR A 144 -12.42 -15.83 2.02
CA TYR A 144 -11.71 -15.28 0.87
C TYR A 144 -10.91 -16.37 0.19
N SER A 145 -11.07 -16.51 -1.12
CA SER A 145 -10.12 -17.28 -1.93
C SER A 145 -8.95 -16.34 -2.24
N LEU A 146 -7.95 -16.36 -1.37
CA LEU A 146 -6.74 -15.55 -1.55
C LEU A 146 -5.85 -16.19 -2.64
N GLY A 147 -6.35 -16.23 -3.89
CA GLY A 147 -5.49 -16.47 -5.04
C GLY A 147 -4.36 -15.45 -5.05
N SER A 148 -3.25 -15.76 -5.71
CA SER A 148 -2.17 -14.80 -5.89
C SER A 148 -1.85 -14.62 -7.36
N VAL A 149 -1.53 -13.38 -7.74
CA VAL A 149 -0.94 -13.04 -9.01
C VAL A 149 0.52 -12.66 -8.79
N GLY A 150 1.38 -12.93 -9.74
CA GLY A 150 2.81 -12.70 -9.59
C GLY A 150 3.20 -11.24 -9.82
N LEU A 151 3.88 -10.63 -8.86
CA LEU A 151 4.66 -9.43 -9.07
C LEU A 151 6.12 -9.77 -8.76
N ALA A 152 6.92 -10.06 -9.79
CA ALA A 152 8.31 -10.49 -9.62
C ALA A 152 8.51 -11.70 -8.69
N GLY A 153 7.59 -12.66 -8.72
CA GLY A 153 7.61 -13.80 -7.81
C GLY A 153 7.02 -13.53 -6.43
N LEU A 154 6.56 -12.31 -6.14
CA LEU A 154 5.81 -12.00 -4.92
C LEU A 154 4.35 -12.41 -5.07
N PRO A 155 3.75 -13.07 -4.08
CA PRO A 155 2.33 -13.37 -4.08
C PRO A 155 1.53 -12.10 -3.76
N VAL A 156 0.84 -11.56 -4.75
CA VAL A 156 -0.07 -10.41 -4.58
C VAL A 156 -1.50 -10.92 -4.61
N ILE A 157 -2.29 -10.59 -3.62
CA ILE A 157 -3.72 -10.92 -3.54
C ILE A 157 -4.45 -10.05 -4.57
N PRO A 158 -5.09 -10.65 -5.59
CA PRO A 158 -5.73 -9.90 -6.64
C PRO A 158 -7.01 -9.21 -6.15
N ARG A 159 -7.49 -8.25 -6.91
CA ARG A 159 -8.66 -7.43 -6.57
C ARG A 159 -9.91 -8.26 -6.30
N GLU A 160 -10.15 -9.25 -7.12
CA GLU A 160 -11.32 -10.15 -7.00
C GLU A 160 -11.32 -10.93 -5.68
N ALA A 161 -10.13 -11.27 -5.18
CA ALA A 161 -9.98 -12.05 -3.96
C ALA A 161 -10.29 -11.26 -2.69
N TRP A 162 -10.12 -9.94 -2.69
CA TRP A 162 -10.51 -9.10 -1.55
C TRP A 162 -11.85 -8.36 -1.77
N GLY A 163 -12.50 -8.56 -2.92
CA GLY A 163 -13.84 -8.09 -3.19
C GLY A 163 -13.94 -6.69 -3.78
N ALA A 164 -12.91 -6.22 -4.48
CA ALA A 164 -13.04 -5.02 -5.30
C ALA A 164 -14.05 -5.25 -6.41
N GLY A 165 -14.89 -4.25 -6.65
CA GLY A 165 -15.75 -4.20 -7.84
C GLY A 165 -14.94 -4.10 -9.14
N ASP A 166 -15.62 -4.36 -10.26
CA ASP A 166 -15.08 -4.06 -11.58
C ASP A 166 -14.86 -2.56 -11.74
N VAL A 167 -13.66 -2.17 -12.18
CA VAL A 167 -13.30 -0.77 -12.42
C VAL A 167 -13.86 -0.21 -13.72
N SER A 168 -14.51 -1.04 -14.55
CA SER A 168 -15.02 -0.62 -15.87
C SER A 168 -16.15 0.40 -15.81
N GLY A 169 -16.81 0.53 -14.68
CA GLY A 169 -17.96 1.44 -14.47
C GLY A 169 -17.67 2.64 -13.58
N ASN A 170 -16.43 2.83 -13.10
CA ASN A 170 -16.14 3.90 -12.16
C ASN A 170 -15.67 5.21 -12.82
N ASN A 171 -15.76 6.32 -12.07
CA ASN A 171 -15.58 7.68 -12.58
C ASN A 171 -14.11 8.10 -12.83
N TRP A 172 -13.13 7.24 -12.65
CA TRP A 172 -11.71 7.60 -12.88
C TRP A 172 -11.38 7.81 -14.37
N GLY A 173 -12.29 7.38 -15.26
CA GLY A 173 -12.01 7.38 -16.69
C GLY A 173 -11.09 6.24 -17.12
N PRO A 174 -10.64 6.24 -18.39
CA PRO A 174 -9.69 5.24 -18.87
C PRO A 174 -8.40 5.28 -18.06
N ALA A 175 -7.82 4.10 -17.77
CA ALA A 175 -6.56 3.99 -17.06
C ALA A 175 -5.45 4.71 -17.85
N ALA A 176 -4.78 5.66 -17.21
CA ALA A 176 -3.59 6.32 -17.76
C ALA A 176 -2.32 5.60 -17.30
N PHE A 177 -1.33 5.54 -18.16
CA PHE A 177 -0.08 4.82 -17.92
C PHE A 177 1.12 5.73 -18.21
N HIS A 178 2.10 5.72 -17.30
CA HIS A 178 3.31 6.54 -17.44
C HIS A 178 4.56 5.72 -17.09
N PRO A 179 5.73 6.04 -17.69
CA PRO A 179 6.99 5.45 -17.28
C PRO A 179 7.22 5.64 -15.78
N ALA A 180 7.62 4.59 -15.09
CA ALA A 180 7.89 4.65 -13.66
C ALA A 180 9.09 5.56 -13.37
N GLN A 181 8.98 6.41 -12.35
CA GLN A 181 10.02 7.34 -11.93
C GLN A 181 10.36 7.22 -10.45
N ALA A 182 9.39 6.86 -9.59
CA ALA A 182 9.53 6.85 -8.15
C ALA A 182 8.69 5.74 -7.50
N ILE A 183 9.04 5.40 -6.25
CA ILE A 183 8.24 4.57 -5.35
C ILE A 183 8.01 5.37 -4.08
N THR A 184 6.76 5.51 -3.65
CA THR A 184 6.38 6.25 -2.45
C THR A 184 5.71 5.33 -1.44
N ILE A 185 6.19 5.38 -0.21
CA ILE A 185 5.68 4.58 0.91
C ILE A 185 4.72 5.45 1.74
N HIS A 186 3.55 4.87 2.05
CA HIS A 186 2.50 5.48 2.83
C HIS A 186 2.09 4.61 4.01
N HIS A 187 1.30 5.18 4.89
CA HIS A 187 0.40 4.46 5.79
C HIS A 187 -1.05 4.86 5.49
N THR A 188 -1.99 4.10 6.01
CA THR A 188 -3.41 4.41 5.85
C THR A 188 -3.97 5.27 6.97
N ALA A 189 -3.15 5.62 7.97
CA ALA A 189 -3.49 6.37 9.17
C ALA A 189 -4.70 5.79 9.95
N MET A 190 -5.10 4.55 9.69
CA MET A 190 -6.19 3.85 10.35
C MET A 190 -5.72 2.51 10.91
N GLN A 191 -6.29 2.07 12.01
CA GLN A 191 -6.03 0.73 12.54
C GLN A 191 -6.88 -0.29 11.76
N PRO A 192 -6.27 -1.26 11.07
CA PRO A 192 -7.05 -2.28 10.38
C PRO A 192 -7.70 -3.22 11.39
N GLY A 193 -9.00 -3.48 11.22
CA GLY A 193 -9.74 -4.48 12.00
C GLY A 193 -9.23 -5.91 11.77
N HIS A 194 -9.89 -6.90 12.36
CA HIS A 194 -9.47 -8.31 12.26
C HIS A 194 -9.59 -8.87 10.83
N ASP A 195 -10.58 -8.43 10.05
CA ASP A 195 -10.74 -8.78 8.64
C ASP A 195 -9.95 -7.80 7.76
N ARG A 196 -8.70 -8.13 7.43
CA ARG A 196 -7.82 -7.27 6.62
C ARG A 196 -8.37 -6.99 5.21
N PRO A 197 -8.94 -7.97 4.49
CA PRO A 197 -9.65 -7.68 3.24
C PRO A 197 -10.80 -6.67 3.42
N ALA A 198 -11.55 -6.70 4.52
CA ALA A 198 -12.58 -5.70 4.80
C ALA A 198 -11.99 -4.30 4.97
N ALA A 199 -10.84 -4.17 5.64
CA ALA A 199 -10.12 -2.91 5.74
C ALA A 199 -9.71 -2.36 4.36
N VAL A 200 -9.18 -3.23 3.48
CA VAL A 200 -8.84 -2.84 2.09
C VAL A 200 -10.09 -2.40 1.31
N ARG A 201 -11.23 -3.10 1.48
CA ARG A 201 -12.50 -2.70 0.85
C ARG A 201 -13.03 -1.38 1.40
N ALA A 202 -12.91 -1.12 2.70
CA ALA A 202 -13.33 0.14 3.29
C ALA A 202 -12.55 1.32 2.65
N ILE A 203 -11.23 1.19 2.51
CA ILE A 203 -10.40 2.18 1.82
C ILE A 203 -10.82 2.32 0.35
N TYR A 204 -11.05 1.20 -0.35
CA TYR A 204 -11.51 1.22 -1.73
C TYR A 204 -12.86 1.96 -1.85
N ASN A 205 -13.85 1.59 -1.04
CA ASN A 205 -15.18 2.21 -1.09
C ASN A 205 -15.13 3.69 -0.73
N TYR A 206 -14.30 4.06 0.22
CA TYR A 206 -14.10 5.47 0.58
C TYR A 206 -13.52 6.26 -0.58
N HIS A 207 -12.40 5.81 -1.15
CA HIS A 207 -11.77 6.49 -2.29
C HIS A 207 -12.62 6.44 -3.55
N ALA A 208 -13.11 5.26 -3.93
CA ALA A 208 -13.81 5.05 -5.19
C ALA A 208 -15.19 5.69 -5.23
N ASN A 209 -15.98 5.47 -4.17
CA ASN A 209 -17.41 5.78 -4.15
C ASN A 209 -17.70 7.08 -3.37
N THR A 210 -17.23 7.18 -2.12
CA THR A 210 -17.51 8.34 -1.27
C THR A 210 -16.78 9.59 -1.76
N MET A 211 -15.48 9.45 -2.08
CA MET A 211 -14.67 10.53 -2.63
C MET A 211 -14.86 10.71 -4.14
N GLY A 212 -15.52 9.77 -4.81
CA GLY A 212 -15.78 9.81 -6.24
C GLY A 212 -14.54 9.67 -7.12
N TRP A 213 -13.42 9.14 -6.57
CA TRP A 213 -12.21 8.93 -7.36
C TRP A 213 -12.34 7.78 -8.36
N GLY A 214 -13.29 6.87 -8.14
CA GLY A 214 -13.56 5.73 -9.00
C GLY A 214 -12.68 4.50 -8.72
N ASP A 215 -11.63 4.61 -7.94
CA ASP A 215 -10.81 3.47 -7.48
C ASP A 215 -9.98 3.85 -6.24
N VAL A 216 -9.31 2.84 -5.66
CA VAL A 216 -8.36 3.06 -4.57
C VAL A 216 -7.12 3.82 -5.05
N GLY A 217 -6.65 4.76 -4.22
CA GLY A 217 -5.53 5.64 -4.57
C GLY A 217 -4.14 4.98 -4.58
N TYR A 218 -3.97 3.79 -4.03
CA TYR A 218 -2.68 3.10 -3.90
C TYR A 218 -2.52 1.97 -4.91
N HIS A 219 -1.29 1.70 -5.36
CA HIS A 219 -1.00 0.57 -6.26
C HIS A 219 -0.98 -0.76 -5.53
N LEU A 220 -0.38 -0.78 -4.35
CA LEU A 220 -0.30 -1.94 -3.46
C LEU A 220 -0.67 -1.52 -2.04
N LEU A 221 -1.34 -2.42 -1.32
CA LEU A 221 -1.57 -2.28 0.12
C LEU A 221 -0.93 -3.48 0.83
N ILE A 222 -0.41 -3.25 2.04
CA ILE A 222 0.27 -4.29 2.82
C ILE A 222 -0.35 -4.31 4.21
N ASP A 223 -0.80 -5.48 4.65
CA ASP A 223 -1.37 -5.63 5.98
C ASP A 223 -0.31 -5.94 7.06
N PRO A 224 -0.68 -5.92 8.35
CA PRO A 224 0.26 -6.20 9.43
C PRO A 224 0.90 -7.60 9.39
N GLU A 225 0.28 -8.56 8.72
CA GLU A 225 0.80 -9.91 8.51
C GLU A 225 1.74 -10.02 7.30
N GLY A 226 1.94 -8.91 6.57
CA GLY A 226 2.81 -8.83 5.38
C GLY A 226 2.16 -9.37 4.10
N ARG A 227 0.83 -9.55 4.07
CA ARG A 227 0.12 -9.89 2.84
C ARG A 227 0.02 -8.65 1.97
N ILE A 228 0.25 -8.84 0.67
CA ILE A 228 0.27 -7.77 -0.31
C ILE A 228 -1.02 -7.84 -1.14
N TYR A 229 -1.74 -6.76 -1.22
CA TYR A 229 -2.99 -6.64 -1.96
C TYR A 229 -2.78 -5.76 -3.19
N GLN A 230 -3.31 -6.21 -4.33
CA GLN A 230 -3.41 -5.35 -5.52
C GLN A 230 -4.43 -4.24 -5.23
N GLY A 231 -4.00 -2.99 -5.32
CA GLY A 231 -4.85 -1.82 -5.16
C GLY A 231 -5.41 -1.35 -6.50
N ARG A 232 -4.86 -0.25 -7.05
CA ARG A 232 -5.30 0.38 -8.30
C ARG A 232 -5.45 -0.63 -9.44
N GLY A 233 -6.63 -0.67 -10.02
CA GLY A 233 -6.96 -1.51 -11.16
C GLY A 233 -6.65 -0.86 -12.52
N GLY A 234 -7.24 -1.41 -13.58
CA GLY A 234 -7.06 -0.94 -14.96
C GLY A 234 -5.85 -1.54 -15.66
N THR A 235 -5.09 -2.41 -15.00
CA THR A 235 -3.99 -3.18 -15.58
C THR A 235 -4.51 -4.47 -16.22
N VAL A 236 -3.68 -5.13 -17.02
CA VAL A 236 -4.00 -6.46 -17.56
C VAL A 236 -4.18 -7.45 -16.39
N ALA A 237 -5.18 -8.30 -16.47
CA ALA A 237 -5.46 -9.31 -15.46
C ALA A 237 -4.20 -10.13 -15.12
N GLY A 238 -3.94 -10.29 -13.82
CA GLY A 238 -2.74 -10.97 -13.35
C GLY A 238 -1.45 -10.14 -13.38
N THR A 239 -1.52 -8.85 -13.70
CA THR A 239 -0.37 -7.95 -13.74
C THR A 239 -0.62 -6.73 -12.86
N PRO A 240 -0.37 -6.80 -11.54
CA PRO A 240 -0.49 -5.63 -10.68
C PRO A 240 0.46 -4.50 -11.08
N VAL A 241 0.05 -3.25 -10.88
CA VAL A 241 0.88 -2.04 -11.06
C VAL A 241 1.15 -1.68 -12.53
N PHE A 242 1.55 -2.63 -13.37
CA PHE A 242 2.05 -2.39 -14.73
C PHE A 242 0.97 -2.57 -15.81
N GLN A 243 1.10 -1.83 -16.89
CA GLN A 243 0.21 -1.93 -18.05
C GLN A 243 0.18 -3.34 -18.65
N VAL A 244 1.34 -3.95 -18.74
CA VAL A 244 1.56 -5.31 -19.27
C VAL A 244 2.57 -6.04 -18.39
N PRO A 245 2.65 -7.38 -18.46
CA PRO A 245 3.66 -8.13 -17.73
C PRO A 245 5.06 -7.58 -18.03
N PRO A 246 5.86 -7.26 -17.00
CA PRO A 246 7.20 -6.73 -17.18
C PRO A 246 8.12 -7.75 -17.82
N VAL A 247 8.98 -7.31 -18.75
CA VAL A 247 10.01 -8.12 -19.41
C VAL A 247 11.37 -7.60 -18.98
N ALA A 248 12.33 -8.49 -18.81
CA ALA A 248 13.69 -8.11 -18.44
C ALA A 248 14.24 -7.01 -19.37
N GLY A 249 14.72 -5.92 -18.82
CA GLY A 249 15.29 -4.78 -19.57
C GLY A 249 14.27 -3.82 -20.19
N VAL A 250 12.97 -4.08 -20.03
CA VAL A 250 11.90 -3.17 -20.48
C VAL A 250 11.02 -2.84 -19.29
N ALA A 251 11.12 -1.61 -18.79
CA ALA A 251 10.22 -1.11 -17.76
C ALA A 251 8.86 -0.76 -18.39
N PRO A 252 7.79 -1.53 -18.14
CA PRO A 252 6.48 -1.17 -18.65
C PRO A 252 5.95 0.05 -17.91
N PRO A 253 5.08 0.85 -18.56
CA PRO A 253 4.41 1.93 -17.88
C PRO A 253 3.59 1.43 -16.70
N VAL A 254 3.50 2.25 -15.65
CA VAL A 254 2.66 1.99 -14.48
C VAL A 254 1.34 2.72 -14.62
N VAL A 255 0.28 2.12 -14.07
CA VAL A 255 -1.04 2.77 -14.02
C VAL A 255 -0.97 3.98 -13.09
N THR A 256 -1.60 5.09 -13.47
CA THR A 256 -1.71 6.25 -12.58
C THR A 256 -2.68 5.96 -11.44
N ALA A 257 -2.27 6.24 -10.23
CA ALA A 257 -3.07 6.16 -9.02
C ALA A 257 -3.24 7.55 -8.37
N GLY A 258 -3.73 7.64 -7.13
CA GLY A 258 -4.06 8.92 -6.49
C GLY A 258 -3.55 8.99 -5.05
N HIS A 259 -2.24 8.94 -4.87
CA HIS A 259 -1.62 8.89 -3.53
C HIS A 259 -0.69 10.07 -3.21
N VAL A 260 -0.28 10.84 -4.22
CA VAL A 260 0.54 12.07 -4.04
C VAL A 260 0.03 13.12 -5.00
N GLY A 261 -0.91 13.95 -4.58
CA GLY A 261 -1.54 14.96 -5.44
C GLY A 261 -0.53 15.86 -6.15
N GLY A 262 -0.62 15.93 -7.48
CA GLY A 262 0.31 16.64 -8.34
C GLY A 262 1.56 15.85 -8.78
N TYR A 263 1.77 14.64 -8.23
CA TYR A 263 2.98 13.83 -8.47
C TYR A 263 2.66 12.33 -8.64
N ASN A 264 1.46 11.99 -9.13
CA ASN A 264 1.01 10.60 -9.26
C ASN A 264 1.53 9.88 -10.50
N ASN A 265 1.79 10.60 -11.59
CA ASN A 265 2.13 10.00 -12.88
C ASN A 265 3.53 9.34 -12.86
N GLY A 266 3.58 8.03 -13.01
CA GLY A 266 4.83 7.26 -12.92
C GLY A 266 5.39 7.12 -11.49
N ASN A 267 4.61 7.44 -10.47
CA ASN A 267 4.94 7.25 -9.06
C ASN A 267 4.14 6.06 -8.50
N ILE A 268 4.83 5.06 -7.99
CA ILE A 268 4.21 3.83 -7.48
C ILE A 268 3.97 4.00 -5.97
N GLY A 269 2.71 4.01 -5.56
CA GLY A 269 2.32 4.11 -4.15
C GLY A 269 2.12 2.75 -3.49
N ILE A 270 2.82 2.52 -2.38
CA ILE A 270 2.67 1.36 -1.51
C ILE A 270 2.18 1.86 -0.15
N SER A 271 1.01 1.43 0.30
CA SER A 271 0.43 1.85 1.57
C SER A 271 0.35 0.68 2.56
N LEU A 272 0.84 0.88 3.77
CA LEU A 272 0.72 -0.09 4.85
C LEU A 272 -0.54 0.19 5.66
N LEU A 273 -1.33 -0.85 5.92
CA LEU A 273 -2.51 -0.76 6.77
C LEU A 273 -2.08 -0.52 8.21
N GLY A 274 -2.37 0.63 8.75
CA GLY A 274 -2.03 1.03 10.10
C GLY A 274 -1.84 2.53 10.27
N ASP A 275 -1.93 2.99 11.52
CA ASP A 275 -1.44 4.30 11.93
C ASP A 275 -0.06 4.13 12.58
N PHE A 276 0.95 4.71 11.96
CA PHE A 276 2.34 4.63 12.43
C PHE A 276 2.86 5.97 12.96
N THR A 277 1.98 6.78 13.47
CA THR A 277 2.32 8.04 14.14
C THR A 277 3.06 7.75 15.46
N GLY A 278 2.53 6.82 16.27
CA GLY A 278 3.04 6.49 17.61
C GLY A 278 3.87 5.20 17.68
N ALA A 279 3.63 4.23 16.80
CA ALA A 279 4.31 2.94 16.77
C ALA A 279 4.70 2.53 15.35
N PRO A 280 5.83 1.83 15.14
CA PRO A 280 6.22 1.38 13.81
C PRO A 280 5.34 0.22 13.31
N PRO A 281 5.34 -0.06 11.98
CA PRO A 281 4.73 -1.26 11.43
C PRO A 281 5.33 -2.54 12.01
N THR A 282 4.61 -3.65 11.85
CA THR A 282 5.12 -4.97 12.20
C THR A 282 6.34 -5.34 11.35
N PRO A 283 7.25 -6.18 11.86
CA PRO A 283 8.38 -6.69 11.07
C PRO A 283 7.94 -7.39 9.77
N ALA A 284 6.78 -8.07 9.77
CA ALA A 284 6.22 -8.72 8.59
C ALA A 284 5.83 -7.70 7.52
N ALA A 285 5.15 -6.61 7.89
CA ALA A 285 4.78 -5.55 6.96
C ALA A 285 6.01 -4.82 6.41
N VAL A 286 7.03 -4.55 7.25
CA VAL A 286 8.30 -3.96 6.80
C VAL A 286 9.02 -4.89 5.83
N GLY A 287 9.07 -6.20 6.13
CA GLY A 287 9.67 -7.20 5.24
C GLY A 287 8.99 -7.25 3.87
N ALA A 288 7.66 -7.30 3.85
CA ALA A 288 6.88 -7.25 2.61
C ALA A 288 7.10 -5.94 1.82
N THR A 289 7.25 -4.81 2.53
CA THR A 289 7.58 -3.52 1.89
C THR A 289 8.94 -3.57 1.21
N ILE A 290 9.96 -4.12 1.87
CA ILE A 290 11.30 -4.30 1.31
C ILE A 290 11.24 -5.18 0.06
N ASP A 291 10.51 -6.28 0.11
CA ASP A 291 10.36 -7.19 -1.02
C ASP A 291 9.62 -6.53 -2.20
N CYS A 292 8.56 -5.75 -1.94
CA CYS A 292 7.88 -4.95 -2.97
C CYS A 292 8.83 -3.93 -3.60
N VAL A 293 9.55 -3.16 -2.79
CA VAL A 293 10.51 -2.15 -3.29
C VAL A 293 11.61 -2.82 -4.11
N ARG A 294 12.18 -3.94 -3.65
CA ARG A 294 13.19 -4.70 -4.40
C ARG A 294 12.68 -5.18 -5.75
N ALA A 295 11.50 -5.80 -5.77
CA ALA A 295 10.88 -6.33 -6.97
C ALA A 295 10.57 -5.23 -7.99
N LEU A 296 9.90 -4.17 -7.56
CA LEU A 296 9.55 -3.04 -8.40
C LEU A 296 10.79 -2.33 -8.93
N SER A 297 11.76 -2.03 -8.06
CA SER A 297 13.04 -1.41 -8.43
C SER A 297 13.80 -2.23 -9.48
N GLY A 298 13.79 -3.55 -9.35
CA GLY A 298 14.40 -4.45 -10.34
C GLY A 298 13.74 -4.36 -11.72
N TYR A 299 12.42 -4.29 -11.78
CA TYR A 299 11.70 -4.17 -13.05
C TYR A 299 11.88 -2.83 -13.73
N ILE A 300 11.76 -1.73 -12.96
CA ILE A 300 11.83 -0.38 -13.51
C ILE A 300 13.27 0.13 -13.66
N GLY A 301 14.28 -0.66 -13.27
CA GLY A 301 15.68 -0.26 -13.35
C GLY A 301 16.04 0.88 -12.39
N LEU A 302 15.32 1.02 -11.28
CA LEU A 302 15.48 2.11 -10.32
C LEU A 302 16.34 1.65 -9.14
N ASN A 303 17.53 2.23 -8.95
CA ASN A 303 18.32 1.93 -7.76
C ASN A 303 17.63 2.54 -6.52
N PRO A 304 17.30 1.75 -5.47
CA PRO A 304 16.64 2.26 -4.27
C PRO A 304 17.39 3.40 -3.56
N HIS A 305 18.72 3.48 -3.72
CA HIS A 305 19.56 4.53 -3.11
C HIS A 305 19.73 5.79 -3.96
N GLN A 306 19.32 5.76 -5.24
CA GLN A 306 19.59 6.92 -6.10
C GLN A 306 18.70 8.10 -5.75
N GLY A 307 19.24 9.31 -5.97
CA GLY A 307 18.45 10.51 -6.13
C GLY A 307 17.88 10.58 -7.56
N ILE A 308 16.69 11.08 -7.69
CA ILE A 308 16.01 11.28 -8.97
C ILE A 308 15.57 12.73 -9.14
N THR A 309 15.37 13.13 -10.38
CA THR A 309 14.62 14.34 -10.71
C THR A 309 13.27 13.90 -11.27
N TYR A 310 12.25 13.82 -10.42
CA TYR A 310 10.89 13.53 -10.86
C TYR A 310 10.35 14.67 -11.73
N ARG A 311 9.65 14.33 -12.80
CA ARG A 311 8.96 15.27 -13.70
C ARG A 311 7.55 14.78 -13.96
N ASN A 312 6.53 15.56 -13.59
CA ASN A 312 5.17 15.22 -13.93
C ASN A 312 4.98 15.35 -15.46
N PRO A 313 4.59 14.26 -16.18
CA PRO A 313 4.39 14.31 -17.64
C PRO A 313 3.25 15.24 -18.08
N GLN A 314 2.33 15.56 -17.19
CA GLN A 314 1.20 16.47 -17.47
C GLN A 314 1.50 17.94 -17.19
N GLY A 315 2.74 18.27 -16.87
CA GLY A 315 3.15 19.62 -16.51
C GLY A 315 3.35 19.77 -15.00
N GLY A 316 4.04 20.82 -14.63
CA GLY A 316 4.48 21.07 -13.26
C GLY A 316 6.01 21.06 -13.17
N GLY A 317 6.54 21.52 -12.07
CA GLY A 317 7.99 21.63 -11.86
C GLY A 317 8.68 20.27 -11.73
N ALA A 318 9.99 20.27 -11.93
CA ALA A 318 10.81 19.13 -11.56
C ALA A 318 11.06 19.13 -10.05
N ARG A 319 11.13 17.92 -9.44
CA ARG A 319 11.41 17.75 -8.01
C ARG A 319 12.54 16.76 -7.79
N ASN A 320 13.58 17.20 -7.10
CA ASN A 320 14.69 16.32 -6.72
C ASN A 320 14.36 15.61 -5.41
N MET A 321 14.49 14.28 -5.41
CA MET A 321 14.13 13.47 -4.25
C MET A 321 14.75 12.07 -4.29
N PRO A 322 14.69 11.29 -3.20
CA PRO A 322 15.05 9.87 -3.24
C PRO A 322 14.12 9.09 -4.17
N ALA A 323 14.66 8.11 -4.89
CA ALA A 323 13.90 7.21 -5.76
C ALA A 323 12.82 6.43 -4.99
N VAL A 324 13.13 6.05 -3.75
CA VAL A 324 12.21 5.46 -2.79
C VAL A 324 12.07 6.41 -1.61
N SER A 325 10.89 6.94 -1.40
CA SER A 325 10.61 8.03 -0.46
C SER A 325 9.38 7.73 0.40
N GLY A 326 9.24 8.42 1.52
CA GLY A 326 7.99 8.50 2.24
C GLY A 326 7.10 9.61 1.65
N HIS A 327 5.80 9.56 1.87
CA HIS A 327 4.87 10.57 1.34
C HIS A 327 5.26 11.99 1.79
N ARG A 328 5.74 12.18 3.02
CA ARG A 328 6.16 13.51 3.52
C ARG A 328 7.30 14.16 2.73
N ASP A 329 8.08 13.38 1.99
CA ASP A 329 9.12 13.92 1.13
C ASP A 329 8.53 14.68 -0.07
N TRP A 330 7.26 14.45 -0.41
CA TRP A 330 6.51 15.10 -1.48
C TRP A 330 5.75 16.35 -1.02
N GLY A 331 5.32 16.42 0.24
CA GLY A 331 4.51 17.54 0.72
C GLY A 331 4.33 17.59 2.23
N GLY A 332 3.52 18.52 2.69
CA GLY A 332 3.24 18.78 4.11
C GLY A 332 2.29 17.76 4.72
N THR A 333 2.74 16.53 4.92
CA THR A 333 2.00 15.46 5.55
C THR A 333 2.85 14.76 6.61
N ALA A 334 2.21 14.12 7.61
CA ALA A 334 2.88 13.25 8.58
C ALA A 334 3.13 11.82 8.03
N CYS A 335 2.48 11.45 6.91
CA CYS A 335 2.60 10.13 6.28
C CYS A 335 4.05 9.84 5.85
N PRO A 336 4.56 8.63 6.05
CA PRO A 336 3.95 7.39 6.53
C PRO A 336 3.90 7.21 8.05
N GLY A 337 3.92 8.27 8.84
CA GLY A 337 3.90 8.25 10.30
C GLY A 337 5.28 8.46 10.92
N ASN A 338 5.30 9.14 12.08
CA ASN A 338 6.55 9.55 12.73
C ASN A 338 7.39 8.39 13.24
N ALA A 339 6.77 7.26 13.60
CA ALA A 339 7.46 6.07 14.05
C ALA A 339 7.95 5.19 12.88
N PHE A 340 7.35 5.29 11.70
CA PHE A 340 7.74 4.51 10.53
C PHE A 340 8.75 5.23 9.64
N TYR A 341 8.62 6.53 9.43
CA TYR A 341 9.48 7.29 8.51
C TYR A 341 10.99 7.12 8.77
N PRO A 342 11.49 7.02 10.02
CA PRO A 342 12.92 6.75 10.25
C PRO A 342 13.43 5.44 9.63
N GLN A 343 12.55 4.50 9.30
CA GLN A 343 12.92 3.23 8.67
C GLN A 343 13.11 3.31 7.15
N MET A 344 12.87 4.47 6.51
CA MET A 344 13.02 4.60 5.06
C MET A 344 14.42 4.26 4.57
N GLN A 345 15.48 4.62 5.32
CA GLN A 345 16.85 4.24 4.96
C GLN A 345 17.04 2.73 5.06
N PHE A 346 16.56 2.11 6.15
CA PHE A 346 16.61 0.66 6.32
C PHE A 346 15.91 -0.09 5.17
N ILE A 347 14.75 0.40 4.71
CA ILE A 347 14.03 -0.17 3.57
C ILE A 347 14.87 -0.07 2.30
N ARG A 348 15.47 1.09 2.01
CA ARG A 348 16.35 1.28 0.85
C ARG A 348 17.56 0.34 0.88
N ASP A 349 18.23 0.24 2.04
CA ASP A 349 19.42 -0.58 2.21
C ASP A 349 19.13 -2.06 1.96
N HIS A 350 18.02 -2.58 2.50
CA HIS A 350 17.64 -3.97 2.34
C HIS A 350 17.03 -4.27 0.97
N ALA A 351 16.30 -3.35 0.37
CA ALA A 351 15.79 -3.51 -0.99
C ALA A 351 16.91 -3.51 -2.05
N ALA A 352 17.98 -2.77 -1.80
CA ALA A 352 19.15 -2.73 -2.68
C ALA A 352 20.03 -3.97 -2.59
N GLN A 353 19.92 -4.79 -1.53
CA GLN A 353 20.67 -6.03 -1.40
C GLN A 353 20.28 -7.03 -2.49
N GLY A 354 21.24 -7.38 -3.35
CA GLY A 354 20.98 -8.27 -4.48
C GLY A 354 20.21 -7.60 -5.65
N TRP A 355 20.02 -6.28 -5.61
CA TRP A 355 19.45 -5.55 -6.72
C TRP A 355 20.42 -5.58 -7.92
N ILE A 356 19.95 -6.10 -9.04
CA ILE A 356 20.66 -6.10 -10.33
C ILE A 356 19.76 -5.35 -11.31
N PRO A 357 20.25 -4.28 -12.00
CA PRO A 357 19.45 -3.61 -13.01
C PRO A 357 18.97 -4.61 -14.05
N SER A 358 17.68 -4.60 -14.38
CA SER A 358 17.14 -5.36 -15.50
C SER A 358 17.84 -4.88 -16.79
N GLY A 359 18.67 -5.74 -17.39
CA GLY A 359 19.48 -5.42 -18.59
C GLY A 359 21.00 -5.57 -18.41
N VAL A 360 21.50 -5.78 -17.19
CA VAL A 360 22.89 -6.17 -16.97
C VAL A 360 22.94 -7.68 -16.76
N SER A 361 23.48 -8.41 -17.74
CA SER A 361 23.80 -9.83 -17.58
C SER A 361 24.71 -10.03 -16.39
N SER A 362 24.42 -11.00 -15.52
CA SER A 362 25.26 -11.38 -14.37
C SER A 362 26.71 -11.78 -14.75
N ALA A 363 27.02 -11.84 -16.04
CA ALA A 363 28.35 -12.10 -16.56
C ALA A 363 29.33 -10.90 -16.46
N ALA A 364 28.85 -9.70 -16.14
CA ALA A 364 29.69 -8.48 -16.09
C ALA A 364 30.18 -8.09 -14.68
N VAL A 365 29.87 -8.83 -13.64
CA VAL A 365 30.26 -8.54 -12.24
C VAL A 365 31.45 -9.42 -11.76
N GLY A 366 32.06 -10.15 -12.66
CA GLY A 366 33.19 -11.06 -12.36
C GLY A 366 34.45 -10.71 -13.16
N SER A 367 35.00 -9.51 -12.97
CA SER A 367 36.37 -9.20 -13.40
C SER A 367 37.04 -8.23 -12.43
#